data_5f286ec714011737d946c8f937e359be
#
_entry.id   5f286ec714011737d946c8f937e359be
#
_cell.length_a   1.000
_cell.length_b   1.000
_cell.length_c   1.000
_cell.angle_alpha   90.00
_cell.angle_beta   90.00
_cell.angle_gamma   90.00
#
_symmetry.space_group_name_H-M   'P 1'
#
loop_
_entity.id
_entity.type
_entity.pdbx_description
1 polymer ?
#
loop_
_entity_poly.entity_id
_entity_poly.type
_entity_poly.pdbx_seq_one_letter_code
_entity_poly.pdbx_strand_id
1 'polypeptide(L)'
;MTFNDSTATIHFGEGQLSSIVFDDGTTWDKAQIEQHIAKTVVGTFDNDVVETATANQTYSYTLDTGADTLIFKVLDDIDNLGGNSNGEWTDFNLSENDKLDLSQLLINNKGNLQEFITVKDTQAGVVMSVDRDGSNQSTYHSQELILLTGKHYTLEDLMASNAFI
;
A
#
# COMPACT_ATOMS: atom_id res chain seq x y z
N MET A 1 -20.98 -5.76 19.53
CA MET A 1 -20.81 -4.78 18.44
C MET A 1 -20.75 -5.58 17.16
N THR A 2 -21.82 -5.64 16.42
CA THR A 2 -21.90 -6.38 15.16
C THR A 2 -21.38 -5.48 14.06
N PHE A 3 -20.24 -5.80 13.48
CA PHE A 3 -19.75 -5.15 12.27
C PHE A 3 -20.45 -5.80 11.07
N ASN A 4 -21.61 -5.27 10.71
CA ASN A 4 -22.34 -5.67 9.53
C ASN A 4 -22.00 -4.67 8.43
N ASP A 5 -21.13 -5.01 7.51
CA ASP A 5 -20.78 -4.28 6.25
C ASP A 5 -20.60 -2.75 6.33
N SER A 6 -20.41 -2.18 7.48
CA SER A 6 -20.12 -0.78 7.67
C SER A 6 -18.74 -0.61 8.29
N THR A 7 -17.91 0.17 7.65
CA THR A 7 -16.61 0.58 8.17
C THR A 7 -16.82 1.28 9.50
N ALA A 8 -16.53 0.63 10.61
CA ALA A 8 -16.53 1.26 11.92
C ALA A 8 -15.12 1.76 12.21
N THR A 9 -14.94 3.06 12.29
CA THR A 9 -13.69 3.67 12.72
C THR A 9 -13.74 3.88 14.23
N ILE A 10 -12.80 3.27 14.95
CA ILE A 10 -12.68 3.48 16.39
C ILE A 10 -11.52 4.44 16.61
N HIS A 11 -11.82 5.65 17.09
CA HIS A 11 -10.80 6.61 17.49
C HIS A 11 -10.54 6.48 18.99
N PHE A 12 -9.28 6.27 19.36
CA PHE A 12 -8.87 6.28 20.77
C PHE A 12 -7.49 6.95 20.90
N GLY A 13 -7.28 7.63 22.01
CA GLY A 13 -5.98 8.24 22.31
C GLY A 13 -4.95 7.20 22.74
N GLU A 14 -3.69 7.51 22.54
CA GLU A 14 -2.58 6.65 22.94
C GLU A 14 -2.71 6.17 24.40
N GLY A 15 -2.61 4.86 24.59
CA GLY A 15 -2.52 4.24 25.92
C GLY A 15 -3.85 3.93 26.61
N GLN A 16 -5.00 4.16 25.98
CA GLN A 16 -6.31 3.93 26.61
C GLN A 16 -6.93 2.57 26.33
N LEU A 17 -6.50 1.88 25.27
CA LEU A 17 -7.07 0.58 24.93
C LEU A 17 -6.06 -0.55 25.16
N SER A 18 -6.39 -1.48 26.03
CA SER A 18 -5.51 -2.61 26.38
C SER A 18 -5.87 -3.89 25.61
N SER A 19 -7.12 -4.02 25.19
CA SER A 19 -7.59 -5.15 24.40
C SER A 19 -8.92 -4.87 23.70
N ILE A 20 -9.17 -5.58 22.60
CA ILE A 20 -10.48 -5.66 21.92
C ILE A 20 -10.95 -7.12 21.97
N VAL A 21 -12.19 -7.32 22.35
CA VAL A 21 -12.83 -8.64 22.31
C VAL A 21 -13.91 -8.60 21.23
N PHE A 22 -13.85 -9.53 20.31
CA PHE A 22 -14.81 -9.69 19.22
C PHE A 22 -15.94 -10.65 19.64
N ASP A 23 -17.09 -10.57 18.97
CA ASP A 23 -18.25 -11.40 19.25
C ASP A 23 -18.01 -12.91 19.05
N ASP A 24 -17.03 -13.27 18.23
CA ASP A 24 -16.60 -14.66 18.02
C ASP A 24 -15.67 -15.20 19.11
N GLY A 25 -15.37 -14.37 20.11
CA GLY A 25 -14.46 -14.69 21.21
C GLY A 25 -13.00 -14.42 20.93
N THR A 26 -12.64 -13.97 19.72
CA THR A 26 -11.27 -13.52 19.41
C THR A 26 -10.92 -12.31 20.27
N THR A 27 -9.70 -12.27 20.77
CA THR A 27 -9.20 -11.13 21.54
C THR A 27 -7.93 -10.62 20.91
N TRP A 28 -7.88 -9.31 20.64
CA TRP A 28 -6.66 -8.61 20.31
C TRP A 28 -6.10 -7.94 21.53
N ASP A 29 -4.87 -8.25 21.87
CA ASP A 29 -4.10 -7.49 22.84
C ASP A 29 -3.55 -6.19 22.24
N LYS A 30 -2.86 -5.39 23.04
CA LYS A 30 -2.31 -4.11 22.61
C LYS A 30 -1.39 -4.26 21.38
N ALA A 31 -0.55 -5.27 21.34
CA ALA A 31 0.38 -5.50 20.23
C ALA A 31 -0.37 -5.87 18.95
N GLN A 32 -1.39 -6.71 19.03
CA GLN A 32 -2.23 -7.06 17.90
C GLN A 32 -3.05 -5.87 17.40
N ILE A 33 -3.56 -5.03 18.33
CA ILE A 33 -4.24 -3.79 17.97
C ILE A 33 -3.28 -2.87 17.19
N GLU A 34 -2.08 -2.66 17.70
CA GLU A 34 -1.05 -1.81 17.06
C GLU A 34 -0.65 -2.32 15.66
N GLN A 35 -0.68 -3.62 15.42
CA GLN A 35 -0.44 -4.22 14.11
C GLN A 35 -1.57 -3.96 13.10
N HIS A 36 -2.80 -3.79 13.56
CA HIS A 36 -3.97 -3.60 12.71
C HIS A 36 -4.40 -2.14 12.56
N ILE A 37 -3.74 -1.22 13.27
CA ILE A 37 -3.97 0.22 13.09
C ILE A 37 -3.11 0.71 11.95
N ALA A 38 -3.74 1.30 10.93
CA ALA A 38 -3.02 2.00 9.89
C ALA A 38 -2.25 3.18 10.50
N LYS A 39 -0.95 3.24 10.23
CA LYS A 39 -0.14 4.41 10.56
C LYS A 39 -0.28 5.43 9.44
N THR A 40 -0.53 6.68 9.81
CA THR A 40 -0.60 7.77 8.85
C THR A 40 0.78 8.39 8.69
N VAL A 41 1.21 8.53 7.44
CA VAL A 41 2.35 9.34 7.02
C VAL A 41 1.79 10.56 6.32
N VAL A 42 2.13 11.73 6.79
CA VAL A 42 1.67 13.01 6.23
C VAL A 42 2.87 13.72 5.62
N GLY A 43 2.76 14.09 4.37
CA GLY A 43 3.75 14.88 3.64
C GLY A 43 3.56 16.38 3.84
N THR A 44 4.12 17.14 2.94
CA THR A 44 4.11 18.61 2.92
C THR A 44 3.44 19.10 1.62
N PHE A 45 3.44 20.43 1.38
CA PHE A 45 3.00 20.99 0.10
C PHE A 45 4.10 21.03 -0.96
N ASP A 46 5.30 20.57 -0.64
CA ASP A 46 6.44 20.46 -1.54
C ASP A 46 6.58 18.99 -2.02
N ASN A 47 7.49 18.74 -2.95
CA ASN A 47 7.76 17.41 -3.43
C ASN A 47 8.38 16.53 -2.33
N ASP A 48 7.67 15.53 -1.91
CA ASP A 48 8.10 14.60 -0.88
C ASP A 48 8.67 13.30 -1.47
N VAL A 49 9.65 12.74 -0.79
CA VAL A 49 10.18 11.40 -1.08
C VAL A 49 10.07 10.56 0.20
N VAL A 50 9.17 9.60 0.16
CA VAL A 50 8.83 8.76 1.31
C VAL A 50 9.20 7.32 1.02
N GLU A 51 9.93 6.69 1.94
CA GLU A 51 10.23 5.26 1.87
C GLU A 51 9.21 4.48 2.70
N THR A 52 8.70 3.36 2.16
CA THR A 52 7.87 2.43 2.93
C THR A 52 8.69 1.78 4.04
N ALA A 53 8.12 1.69 5.22
CA ALA A 53 8.94 1.51 6.41
C ALA A 53 9.11 0.06 6.85
N THR A 54 8.05 -0.72 7.04
CA THR A 54 8.16 -2.06 7.63
C THR A 54 7.10 -3.01 7.11
N ALA A 55 7.46 -4.29 7.02
CA ALA A 55 6.53 -5.37 6.75
C ALA A 55 5.47 -5.50 7.85
N ASN A 56 4.34 -6.10 7.50
CA ASN A 56 3.26 -6.45 8.41
C ASN A 56 2.61 -5.26 9.14
N GLN A 57 2.69 -4.08 8.57
CA GLN A 57 2.04 -2.89 9.10
C GLN A 57 1.33 -2.14 7.99
N THR A 58 0.07 -1.80 8.20
CA THR A 58 -0.71 -0.99 7.27
C THR A 58 -0.34 0.48 7.42
N TYR A 59 -0.06 1.14 6.31
CA TYR A 59 0.23 2.57 6.27
C TYR A 59 -0.80 3.29 5.39
N SER A 60 -1.22 4.47 5.83
CA SER A 60 -1.97 5.42 5.03
C SER A 60 -1.07 6.62 4.73
N TYR A 61 -0.80 6.85 3.46
CA TYR A 61 0.02 7.96 2.98
C TYR A 61 -0.90 9.08 2.49
N THR A 62 -0.67 10.28 2.99
CA THR A 62 -1.30 11.52 2.53
C THR A 62 -0.16 12.51 2.33
N LEU A 63 0.32 12.65 1.10
CA LEU A 63 1.54 13.41 0.82
C LEU A 63 1.27 14.87 0.43
N ASP A 64 -0.02 15.22 0.31
CA ASP A 64 -0.54 16.55 -0.02
C ASP A 64 -0.24 16.92 -1.49
N THR A 65 0.14 18.15 -1.77
CA THR A 65 0.42 18.62 -3.13
C THR A 65 1.90 18.60 -3.42
N GLY A 66 2.25 18.29 -4.64
CA GLY A 66 3.65 18.21 -5.07
C GLY A 66 3.84 17.11 -6.10
N ALA A 67 5.06 16.91 -6.54
CA ALA A 67 5.43 15.72 -7.29
C ALA A 67 6.07 14.72 -6.32
N ASP A 68 5.25 13.90 -5.71
CA ASP A 68 5.65 13.05 -4.61
C ASP A 68 6.12 11.67 -5.09
N THR A 69 6.99 11.05 -4.32
CA THR A 69 7.51 9.72 -4.64
C THR A 69 7.41 8.80 -3.43
N LEU A 70 6.70 7.70 -3.60
CA LEU A 70 6.67 6.63 -2.62
C LEU A 70 7.59 5.50 -3.08
N ILE A 71 8.67 5.25 -2.32
CA ILE A 71 9.67 4.22 -2.60
C ILE A 71 9.33 2.95 -1.85
N PHE A 72 9.11 1.87 -2.59
CA PHE A 72 8.85 0.55 -2.02
C PHE A 72 10.15 -0.22 -1.83
N LYS A 73 10.47 -0.52 -0.58
CA LYS A 73 11.66 -1.29 -0.21
C LYS A 73 11.38 -2.79 -0.18
N VAL A 74 12.42 -3.57 -0.46
CA VAL A 74 12.43 -4.98 -0.10
C VAL A 74 12.58 -5.07 1.41
N LEU A 75 11.53 -5.52 2.06
CA LEU A 75 11.56 -5.84 3.48
C LEU A 75 11.85 -7.34 3.65
N ASP A 76 12.13 -7.78 4.86
CA ASP A 76 12.38 -9.19 5.16
C ASP A 76 11.14 -10.02 4.83
N ASP A 77 11.12 -10.57 3.64
CA ASP A 77 10.02 -11.36 3.17
C ASP A 77 10.48 -12.76 2.82
N ILE A 78 10.47 -13.56 3.75
CA ILE A 78 10.65 -14.98 3.58
C ILE A 78 9.45 -15.64 2.89
N ASP A 79 8.35 -14.98 2.82
CA ASP A 79 7.09 -15.48 2.30
C ASP A 79 6.73 -14.99 0.90
N ASN A 80 7.65 -14.29 0.25
CA ASN A 80 7.46 -13.75 -1.10
C ASN A 80 6.41 -12.63 -1.23
N LEU A 81 6.10 -11.94 -0.14
CA LEU A 81 5.08 -10.89 -0.15
C LEU A 81 5.57 -9.57 -0.73
N GLY A 82 6.85 -9.40 -0.96
CA GLY A 82 7.38 -8.11 -1.40
C GLY A 82 7.39 -7.04 -0.31
N GLY A 83 6.99 -7.40 0.88
CA GLY A 83 7.24 -6.69 2.12
C GLY A 83 6.44 -5.42 2.41
N ASN A 84 5.66 -4.89 1.48
CA ASN A 84 5.02 -3.58 1.60
C ASN A 84 3.50 -3.64 1.42
N SER A 85 2.89 -4.79 1.63
CA SER A 85 1.48 -5.03 1.37
C SER A 85 0.56 -4.23 2.30
N ASN A 86 -0.65 -3.94 1.80
CA ASN A 86 -1.78 -3.36 2.53
C ASN A 86 -1.65 -1.88 2.93
N GLY A 87 -0.86 -1.10 2.22
CA GLY A 87 -0.88 0.36 2.34
C GLY A 87 -1.93 1.01 1.45
N GLU A 88 -2.25 2.27 1.74
CA GLU A 88 -3.03 3.12 0.84
C GLU A 88 -2.35 4.47 0.64
N TRP A 89 -2.51 5.06 -0.55
CA TRP A 89 -2.14 6.44 -0.82
C TRP A 89 -3.42 7.20 -1.14
N THR A 90 -3.77 8.13 -0.26
CA THR A 90 -5.10 8.75 -0.25
C THR A 90 -5.25 9.89 -1.25
N ASP A 91 -4.17 10.52 -1.65
CA ASP A 91 -4.16 11.71 -2.51
C ASP A 91 -3.33 11.56 -3.79
N PHE A 92 -2.77 10.38 -4.08
CA PHE A 92 -2.01 10.12 -5.30
C PHE A 92 -2.62 10.78 -6.55
N ASN A 93 -1.82 11.53 -7.31
CA ASN A 93 -2.31 12.35 -8.41
C ASN A 93 -1.34 12.38 -9.60
N LEU A 94 -1.70 11.76 -10.70
CA LEU A 94 -0.90 11.75 -11.93
C LEU A 94 -0.65 13.15 -12.49
N SER A 95 -1.58 14.11 -12.27
CA SER A 95 -1.42 15.49 -12.75
C SER A 95 -0.33 16.26 -12.01
N GLU A 96 0.02 15.84 -10.80
CA GLU A 96 1.10 16.40 -9.98
C GLU A 96 2.43 15.69 -10.20
N ASN A 97 2.44 14.65 -11.04
CA ASN A 97 3.57 13.78 -11.34
C ASN A 97 4.01 12.89 -10.16
N ASP A 98 3.07 12.44 -9.36
CA ASP A 98 3.34 11.46 -8.32
C ASP A 98 3.90 10.16 -8.89
N LYS A 99 4.78 9.53 -8.12
CA LYS A 99 5.55 8.35 -8.54
C LYS A 99 5.49 7.21 -7.54
N LEU A 100 5.51 6.03 -8.08
CA LEU A 100 5.66 4.76 -7.36
C LEU A 100 7.03 4.18 -7.75
N ASP A 101 7.99 4.24 -6.85
CA ASP A 101 9.33 3.69 -7.09
C ASP A 101 9.35 2.21 -6.69
N LEU A 102 9.38 1.35 -7.69
CA LEU A 102 9.42 -0.10 -7.58
C LEU A 102 10.82 -0.67 -7.86
N SER A 103 11.80 0.19 -8.07
CA SER A 103 13.15 -0.19 -8.52
C SER A 103 13.83 -1.20 -7.59
N GLN A 104 13.52 -1.18 -6.31
CA GLN A 104 14.05 -2.12 -5.33
C GLN A 104 13.27 -3.45 -5.26
N LEU A 105 12.03 -3.48 -5.73
CA LEU A 105 11.20 -4.68 -5.67
C LEU A 105 11.40 -5.59 -6.87
N LEU A 106 11.52 -5.02 -8.07
CA LEU A 106 11.48 -5.77 -9.31
C LEU A 106 12.81 -6.45 -9.61
N ILE A 107 12.77 -7.75 -9.86
CA ILE A 107 13.94 -8.57 -10.15
C ILE A 107 14.06 -8.75 -11.66
N ASN A 108 15.22 -8.41 -12.24
CA ASN A 108 15.48 -8.56 -13.67
C ASN A 108 14.46 -7.85 -14.59
N ASN A 109 13.86 -6.77 -14.12
CA ASN A 109 12.99 -5.94 -14.94
C ASN A 109 13.77 -5.38 -16.14
N LYS A 110 13.36 -5.78 -17.35
CA LYS A 110 13.94 -5.33 -18.63
C LYS A 110 13.06 -4.28 -19.32
N GLY A 111 12.24 -3.58 -18.56
CA GLY A 111 11.35 -2.54 -19.06
C GLY A 111 9.95 -3.01 -19.46
N ASN A 112 9.60 -4.27 -19.25
CA ASN A 112 8.25 -4.77 -19.47
C ASN A 112 7.47 -4.85 -18.15
N LEU A 113 7.03 -3.71 -17.65
CA LEU A 113 6.30 -3.61 -16.37
C LEU A 113 4.99 -4.41 -16.34
N GLN A 114 4.39 -4.67 -17.50
CA GLN A 114 3.13 -5.44 -17.59
C GLN A 114 3.29 -6.91 -17.16
N GLU A 115 4.49 -7.43 -17.13
CA GLU A 115 4.76 -8.78 -16.59
C GLU A 115 4.82 -8.80 -15.06
N PHE A 116 5.05 -7.64 -14.44
CA PHE A 116 5.31 -7.49 -13.00
C PHE A 116 4.14 -6.85 -12.26
N ILE A 117 3.38 -5.99 -12.92
CA ILE A 117 2.36 -5.15 -12.27
C ILE A 117 0.99 -5.51 -12.81
N THR A 118 0.04 -5.70 -11.91
CA THR A 118 -1.37 -5.76 -12.22
C THR A 118 -2.13 -4.66 -11.47
N VAL A 119 -3.15 -4.15 -12.13
CA VAL A 119 -3.99 -3.07 -11.61
C VAL A 119 -5.44 -3.53 -11.64
N LYS A 120 -6.13 -3.40 -10.51
CA LYS A 120 -7.54 -3.76 -10.39
C LYS A 120 -8.32 -2.55 -9.89
N ASP A 121 -9.26 -2.11 -10.70
CA ASP A 121 -10.20 -1.07 -10.31
C ASP A 121 -11.26 -1.63 -9.34
N THR A 122 -11.50 -0.93 -8.23
CA THR A 122 -12.45 -1.30 -7.19
C THR A 122 -13.28 -0.07 -6.80
N GLN A 123 -14.32 -0.28 -6.01
CA GLN A 123 -15.12 0.82 -5.49
C GLN A 123 -14.32 1.79 -4.59
N ALA A 124 -13.29 1.30 -3.91
CA ALA A 124 -12.43 2.10 -3.03
C ALA A 124 -11.34 2.86 -3.80
N GLY A 125 -11.05 2.44 -5.02
CA GLY A 125 -9.97 2.97 -5.85
C GLY A 125 -9.22 1.85 -6.56
N VAL A 126 -8.02 2.14 -7.00
CA VAL A 126 -7.16 1.21 -7.73
C VAL A 126 -6.27 0.44 -6.78
N VAL A 127 -6.41 -0.89 -6.77
CA VAL A 127 -5.47 -1.79 -6.10
C VAL A 127 -4.38 -2.18 -7.08
N MET A 128 -3.15 -1.87 -6.74
CA MET A 128 -1.97 -2.29 -7.48
C MET A 128 -1.34 -3.51 -6.80
N SER A 129 -1.02 -4.52 -7.61
CA SER A 129 -0.31 -5.72 -7.16
C SER A 129 0.98 -5.88 -7.93
N VAL A 130 1.99 -6.43 -7.28
CA VAL A 130 3.31 -6.66 -7.85
C VAL A 130 3.71 -8.11 -7.71
N ASP A 131 4.24 -8.67 -8.81
CA ASP A 131 4.95 -9.93 -8.87
C ASP A 131 6.43 -9.60 -9.11
N ARG A 132 7.31 -9.87 -8.14
CA ARG A 132 8.68 -9.36 -8.13
C ARG A 132 9.57 -9.93 -9.22
N ASP A 133 9.34 -11.17 -9.64
CA ASP A 133 10.11 -11.84 -10.71
C ASP A 133 9.33 -11.98 -12.02
N GLY A 134 8.09 -11.45 -12.02
CA GLY A 134 7.21 -11.41 -13.18
C GLY A 134 6.43 -12.71 -13.40
N SER A 135 5.30 -12.60 -14.07
CA SER A 135 4.30 -13.65 -14.24
C SER A 135 4.79 -14.94 -14.91
N ASN A 136 5.97 -14.92 -15.51
CA ASN A 136 6.59 -16.06 -16.17
C ASN A 136 7.54 -16.85 -15.25
N GLN A 137 7.73 -16.40 -14.03
CA GLN A 137 8.56 -17.04 -13.01
C GLN A 137 7.66 -17.60 -11.91
N SER A 138 8.26 -18.29 -10.94
CA SER A 138 7.50 -18.95 -9.88
C SER A 138 8.15 -18.85 -8.49
N THR A 139 9.14 -18.00 -8.36
CA THR A 139 9.79 -17.79 -7.07
C THR A 139 8.95 -16.89 -6.19
N TYR A 140 8.37 -15.86 -6.79
CA TYR A 140 7.45 -14.95 -6.12
C TYR A 140 6.04 -15.09 -6.71
N HIS A 141 5.07 -14.52 -6.06
CA HIS A 141 3.69 -14.49 -6.50
C HIS A 141 3.15 -13.07 -6.41
N SER A 142 2.21 -12.76 -7.29
CA SER A 142 1.56 -11.44 -7.27
C SER A 142 0.91 -11.16 -5.91
N GLN A 143 1.28 -10.05 -5.29
CA GLN A 143 0.76 -9.59 -4.01
C GLN A 143 0.25 -8.16 -4.12
N GLU A 144 -0.83 -7.86 -3.41
CA GLU A 144 -1.33 -6.48 -3.29
C GLU A 144 -0.28 -5.62 -2.61
N LEU A 145 0.08 -4.51 -3.24
CA LEU A 145 1.11 -3.61 -2.78
C LEU A 145 0.53 -2.34 -2.18
N ILE A 146 -0.41 -1.70 -2.90
CA ILE A 146 -1.00 -0.43 -2.47
C ILE A 146 -2.38 -0.22 -3.07
N LEU A 147 -3.25 0.45 -2.31
CA LEU A 147 -4.50 1.02 -2.78
C LEU A 147 -4.29 2.52 -3.08
N LEU A 148 -4.56 2.95 -4.30
CA LEU A 148 -4.67 4.36 -4.66
C LEU A 148 -6.13 4.78 -4.43
N THR A 149 -6.40 5.34 -3.26
CA THR A 149 -7.76 5.59 -2.76
C THR A 149 -8.51 6.61 -3.62
N GLY A 150 -9.73 6.27 -4.01
CA GLY A 150 -10.59 7.15 -4.81
C GLY A 150 -10.10 7.43 -6.23
N LYS A 151 -9.10 6.70 -6.72
CA LYS A 151 -8.57 6.83 -8.08
C LYS A 151 -9.02 5.64 -8.93
N HIS A 152 -9.23 5.89 -10.22
CA HIS A 152 -9.72 4.89 -11.17
C HIS A 152 -8.83 4.91 -12.43
N TYR A 153 -7.53 4.64 -12.22
CA TYR A 153 -6.53 4.56 -13.29
C TYR A 153 -6.39 3.14 -13.80
N THR A 154 -6.15 3.01 -15.10
CA THR A 154 -5.70 1.75 -15.69
C THR A 154 -4.17 1.64 -15.58
N LEU A 155 -3.62 0.44 -15.80
CA LEU A 155 -2.17 0.27 -15.89
C LEU A 155 -1.59 1.13 -17.04
N GLU A 156 -2.33 1.26 -18.15
CA GLU A 156 -1.93 2.08 -19.28
C GLU A 156 -1.84 3.57 -18.91
N ASP A 157 -2.81 4.09 -18.15
CA ASP A 157 -2.77 5.48 -17.65
C ASP A 157 -1.54 5.73 -16.78
N LEU A 158 -1.26 4.82 -15.86
CA LEU A 158 -0.10 4.91 -14.97
C LEU A 158 1.22 4.86 -15.74
N MET A 159 1.32 3.97 -16.74
CA MET A 159 2.50 3.87 -17.61
C MET A 159 2.67 5.08 -18.51
N ALA A 160 1.59 5.58 -19.13
CA ALA A 160 1.62 6.74 -20.00
C ALA A 160 2.02 8.03 -19.27
N SER A 161 1.67 8.12 -17.99
CA SER A 161 2.05 9.23 -17.11
C SER A 161 3.44 9.06 -16.46
N ASN A 162 4.18 8.00 -16.81
CA ASN A 162 5.45 7.64 -16.17
C ASN A 162 5.34 7.58 -14.63
N ALA A 163 4.25 7.04 -14.12
CA ALA A 163 4.03 6.92 -12.68
C ALA A 163 4.99 5.94 -11.98
N PHE A 164 5.71 5.13 -12.73
CA PHE A 164 6.66 4.15 -12.20
C PHE A 164 8.11 4.57 -12.39
N ILE A 165 8.95 4.28 -11.39
CA ILE A 165 10.41 4.38 -11.40
C ILE A 165 11.01 2.99 -11.20
#